data_78a9e3463e4ab6c2e1f9c0d0ef8b301f
#
_entry.id   78a9e3463e4ab6c2e1f9c0d0ef8b301f
#
_cell.length_a   1.000
_cell.length_b   1.000
_cell.length_c   1.000
_cell.angle_alpha   90.00
_cell.angle_beta   90.00
_cell.angle_gamma   90.00
#
_symmetry.space_group_name_H-M   'P 1'
#
loop_
_entity.id
_entity.type
_entity.pdbx_description
1 polymer ?
#
loop_
_entity_poly.entity_id
_entity_poly.type
_entity_poly.pdbx_seq_one_letter_code
_entity_poly.pdbx_strand_id
1 'polypeptide(L)'
;MKLTIRSSARLASTLALAGSISLAGVASVASAATKHKPKPKPAFAFTVEKPGAANLTETGSTLLYPLWNLWAPDYQAAFPKVTVSTAGTGSGTGIADAASGTVNVGSSDAYLSPTTLATSPNLLNIPLAISYQVIMYNIPGLTAHLKLNGTVLAQIYTGKITSWNDPAITSLNPGVTIPSLPIVALHRSDGSGDTFLFSQYLARQDGADWGSTNYGTTVTWPAIKNSLAEQGNGGMVSGCSATPGCVAYIGVSFLTQGLGDGLGYAQLKNGEGQYVMPTAKAVAIEAKGYTNITPGNGTISMINGRVKGGYPIINYEYAIVNKQQSNSSTAQAVRSLLEWAVSPKFGNSSQYLSQVRFLALPTRVAVQSFKQIHKIK
;
A
#
# COMPACT_ATOMS: atom_id res chain seq x y z
N MET A 1 29.16 26.06 53.18
CA MET A 1 30.57 26.57 53.04
C MET A 1 30.67 26.98 51.58
N LYS A 2 30.33 28.25 51.28
CA LYS A 2 31.16 29.41 50.91
C LYS A 2 32.33 28.99 50.01
N LEU A 3 32.47 29.48 48.77
CA LEU A 3 32.77 30.88 48.45
C LEU A 3 32.61 31.17 46.97
N THR A 4 31.99 32.28 46.68
CA THR A 4 31.97 33.11 45.48
C THR A 4 33.31 33.80 45.27
N ILE A 5 33.71 34.15 44.02
CA ILE A 5 34.40 35.43 43.75
C ILE A 5 34.12 35.89 42.32
N ARG A 6 33.73 37.16 42.22
CA ARG A 6 33.55 38.05 41.05
C ARG A 6 34.90 38.73 40.72
N SER A 7 34.99 39.28 39.55
CA SER A 7 35.30 40.70 39.19
C SER A 7 36.07 40.72 37.87
N SER A 8 35.97 41.60 36.95
CA SER A 8 35.57 42.99 36.80
C SER A 8 36.37 43.54 35.61
N ALA A 9 35.71 44.36 34.85
CA ALA A 9 36.12 45.15 33.71
C ALA A 9 37.40 46.00 33.89
N ARG A 10 37.99 46.42 32.76
CA ARG A 10 38.37 47.82 32.53
C ARG A 10 38.58 48.17 31.03
N LEU A 11 38.00 49.29 30.68
CA LEU A 11 38.23 50.12 29.48
C LEU A 11 39.66 50.67 29.46
N ALA A 12 40.18 50.93 28.27
CA ALA A 12 41.05 52.07 28.02
C ALA A 12 40.92 52.54 26.56
N SER A 13 40.51 53.76 26.42
CA SER A 13 40.45 54.57 25.20
C SER A 13 41.83 55.22 24.94
N THR A 14 42.24 55.36 23.68
CA THR A 14 43.15 56.45 23.27
C THR A 14 42.85 56.86 21.83
N LEU A 15 42.62 58.18 21.67
CA LEU A 15 42.54 58.98 20.44
C LEU A 15 43.96 59.29 19.90
N ALA A 16 44.11 59.42 18.56
CA ALA A 16 44.83 60.44 17.85
C ALA A 16 44.76 60.21 16.35
N LEU A 17 44.21 61.03 15.64
CA LEU A 17 44.56 62.24 14.82
C LEU A 17 45.06 61.95 13.41
N ALA A 18 44.20 62.33 12.46
CA ALA A 18 44.36 63.08 11.19
C ALA A 18 45.48 62.67 10.18
N GLY A 19 44.98 62.42 8.98
CA GLY A 19 45.77 62.41 7.73
C GLY A 19 44.88 62.30 6.52
N SER A 20 44.44 63.41 5.93
CA SER A 20 43.66 63.50 4.73
C SER A 20 44.52 63.18 3.49
N ILE A 21 44.18 62.14 2.74
CA ILE A 21 44.61 61.96 1.34
C ILE A 21 43.37 61.59 0.52
N SER A 22 42.98 62.54 -0.35
CA SER A 22 41.96 62.34 -1.36
C SER A 22 42.50 61.50 -2.48
N LEU A 23 41.99 60.27 -2.67
CA LEU A 23 42.08 59.55 -3.92
C LEU A 23 40.70 59.31 -4.48
N ALA A 24 40.46 59.80 -5.66
CA ALA A 24 39.26 59.53 -6.45
C ALA A 24 39.18 58.02 -6.75
N GLY A 25 38.28 57.36 -6.04
CA GLY A 25 37.96 55.93 -6.22
C GLY A 25 36.79 55.79 -7.19
N VAL A 26 37.03 55.14 -8.29
CA VAL A 26 36.05 54.70 -9.30
C VAL A 26 34.98 53.86 -8.57
N ALA A 27 33.75 54.37 -8.56
CA ALA A 27 32.61 53.62 -8.06
C ALA A 27 32.28 52.49 -9.05
N SER A 28 32.75 51.28 -8.76
CA SER A 28 32.25 50.08 -9.43
C SER A 28 30.84 49.81 -8.94
N VAL A 29 29.85 50.07 -9.82
CA VAL A 29 28.45 49.69 -9.63
C VAL A 29 28.38 48.19 -9.66
N ALA A 30 28.42 47.55 -8.53
CA ALA A 30 28.07 46.12 -8.40
C ALA A 30 26.59 45.97 -8.76
N SER A 31 26.34 45.55 -10.00
CA SER A 31 25.00 45.11 -10.43
C SER A 31 24.58 43.93 -9.57
N ALA A 32 23.70 44.15 -8.61
CA ALA A 32 23.06 43.09 -7.85
C ALA A 32 22.21 42.25 -8.83
N ALA A 33 22.79 41.15 -9.32
CA ALA A 33 22.04 40.17 -10.09
C ALA A 33 20.93 39.62 -9.18
N THR A 34 19.73 40.13 -9.34
CA THR A 34 18.52 39.55 -8.74
C THR A 34 18.40 38.11 -9.22
N LYS A 35 18.74 37.16 -8.35
CA LYS A 35 18.49 35.73 -8.59
C LYS A 35 16.99 35.57 -8.75
N HIS A 36 16.49 35.54 -9.97
CA HIS A 36 15.12 35.16 -10.27
C HIS A 36 14.90 33.75 -9.68
N LYS A 37 14.12 33.65 -8.60
CA LYS A 37 13.59 32.35 -8.18
C LYS A 37 12.79 31.80 -9.36
N PRO A 38 13.09 30.60 -9.84
CA PRO A 38 12.32 30.01 -10.92
C PRO A 38 10.85 29.96 -10.51
N LYS A 39 9.95 30.43 -11.39
CA LYS A 39 8.51 30.32 -11.17
C LYS A 39 8.19 28.86 -10.89
N PRO A 40 7.40 28.56 -9.85
CA PRO A 40 6.98 27.18 -9.58
C PRO A 40 6.32 26.62 -10.84
N LYS A 41 6.74 25.43 -11.26
CA LYS A 41 6.08 24.71 -12.36
C LYS A 41 4.60 24.58 -12.00
N PRO A 42 3.67 24.84 -12.95
CA PRO A 42 2.25 24.66 -12.71
C PRO A 42 1.98 23.24 -12.20
N ALA A 43 1.13 23.12 -11.18
CA ALA A 43 0.72 21.81 -10.66
C ALA A 43 0.06 21.00 -11.80
N PHE A 44 0.29 19.68 -11.82
CA PHE A 44 -0.34 18.80 -12.79
C PHE A 44 -1.87 18.87 -12.65
N ALA A 45 -2.58 19.11 -13.75
CA ALA A 45 -4.04 19.15 -13.76
C ALA A 45 -4.58 17.73 -14.01
N PHE A 46 -5.26 17.18 -13.02
CA PHE A 46 -6.05 15.95 -13.16
C PHE A 46 -7.40 16.31 -13.78
N THR A 47 -7.50 16.21 -15.10
CA THR A 47 -8.75 16.43 -15.84
C THR A 47 -9.46 15.08 -16.04
N VAL A 48 -10.79 15.05 -15.97
CA VAL A 48 -11.60 13.87 -16.22
C VAL A 48 -12.30 14.07 -17.57
N GLU A 49 -12.06 13.15 -18.50
CA GLU A 49 -12.76 13.16 -19.81
C GLU A 49 -14.26 13.02 -19.59
N LYS A 50 -15.07 13.71 -20.41
CA LYS A 50 -16.53 13.52 -20.41
C LYS A 50 -16.88 12.30 -21.26
N PRO A 51 -17.32 11.18 -20.65
CA PRO A 51 -17.61 9.97 -21.40
C PRO A 51 -18.93 10.07 -22.18
N GLY A 52 -19.05 9.30 -23.26
CA GLY A 52 -20.32 8.94 -23.88
C GLY A 52 -21.07 7.90 -23.05
N ALA A 53 -22.14 7.35 -23.61
CA ALA A 53 -22.84 6.23 -23.00
C ALA A 53 -21.98 4.96 -23.06
N ALA A 54 -21.87 4.24 -21.94
CA ALA A 54 -21.15 2.97 -21.87
C ALA A 54 -21.62 2.13 -20.68
N ASN A 55 -21.47 0.81 -20.81
CA ASN A 55 -21.62 -0.12 -19.71
C ASN A 55 -20.23 -0.70 -19.42
N LEU A 56 -19.70 -0.41 -18.23
CA LEU A 56 -18.38 -0.85 -17.80
C LEU A 56 -18.51 -1.98 -16.78
N THR A 57 -17.62 -2.95 -16.90
CA THR A 57 -17.50 -4.07 -15.96
C THR A 57 -16.12 -4.03 -15.28
N GLU A 58 -16.14 -4.21 -13.98
CA GLU A 58 -14.95 -4.36 -13.13
C GLU A 58 -15.06 -5.65 -12.35
N THR A 59 -13.93 -6.38 -12.20
CA THR A 59 -13.85 -7.51 -11.28
C THR A 59 -12.43 -7.70 -10.76
N GLY A 60 -12.30 -8.37 -9.63
CA GLY A 60 -10.98 -8.78 -9.13
C GLY A 60 -10.80 -8.67 -7.63
N SER A 61 -9.80 -7.89 -7.20
CA SER A 61 -9.38 -7.78 -5.81
C SER A 61 -10.53 -7.60 -4.82
N THR A 62 -10.65 -8.52 -3.87
CA THR A 62 -11.60 -8.37 -2.76
C THR A 62 -11.14 -7.32 -1.75
N LEU A 63 -9.85 -6.98 -1.68
CA LEU A 63 -9.32 -5.89 -0.87
C LEU A 63 -9.74 -4.52 -1.43
N LEU A 64 -9.70 -4.34 -2.77
CA LEU A 64 -10.09 -3.10 -3.45
C LEU A 64 -11.62 -2.98 -3.63
N TYR A 65 -12.36 -4.09 -3.67
CA TYR A 65 -13.80 -4.14 -3.94
C TYR A 65 -14.65 -3.19 -3.06
N PRO A 66 -14.42 -3.04 -1.73
CA PRO A 66 -15.15 -2.06 -0.94
C PRO A 66 -14.98 -0.61 -1.44
N LEU A 67 -13.82 -0.26 -2.00
CA LEU A 67 -13.60 1.06 -2.57
C LEU A 67 -14.34 1.24 -3.90
N TRP A 68 -14.41 0.21 -4.74
CA TRP A 68 -15.23 0.24 -5.95
C TRP A 68 -16.72 0.44 -5.65
N ASN A 69 -17.22 -0.14 -4.57
CA ASN A 69 -18.60 0.04 -4.12
C ASN A 69 -18.92 1.47 -3.66
N LEU A 70 -17.89 2.23 -3.24
CA LEU A 70 -18.02 3.67 -2.96
C LEU A 70 -17.89 4.50 -4.24
N TRP A 71 -16.98 4.13 -5.13
CA TRP A 71 -16.70 4.90 -6.35
C TRP A 71 -17.79 4.79 -7.41
N ALA A 72 -18.28 3.58 -7.66
CA ALA A 72 -19.20 3.34 -8.77
C ALA A 72 -20.50 4.15 -8.70
N PRO A 73 -21.22 4.22 -7.56
CA PRO A 73 -22.43 5.04 -7.45
C PRO A 73 -22.17 6.53 -7.67
N ASP A 74 -21.09 7.08 -7.08
CA ASP A 74 -20.78 8.50 -7.18
C ASP A 74 -20.27 8.89 -8.58
N TYR A 75 -19.50 8.00 -9.22
CA TYR A 75 -19.10 8.20 -10.61
C TYR A 75 -20.31 8.17 -11.54
N GLN A 76 -21.25 7.23 -11.37
CA GLN A 76 -22.49 7.13 -12.15
C GLN A 76 -23.39 8.35 -11.93
N ALA A 77 -23.45 8.88 -10.70
CA ALA A 77 -24.18 10.13 -10.43
C ALA A 77 -23.58 11.33 -11.19
N ALA A 78 -22.24 11.38 -11.30
CA ALA A 78 -21.55 12.43 -12.06
C ALA A 78 -21.68 12.24 -13.59
N PHE A 79 -21.78 10.98 -14.06
CA PHE A 79 -21.87 10.62 -15.47
C PHE A 79 -23.02 9.64 -15.74
N PRO A 80 -24.28 10.10 -15.73
CA PRO A 80 -25.47 9.23 -15.72
C PRO A 80 -25.66 8.35 -16.98
N LYS A 81 -24.87 8.56 -18.04
CA LYS A 81 -24.87 7.73 -19.24
C LYS A 81 -23.93 6.53 -19.15
N VAL A 82 -23.16 6.42 -18.05
CA VAL A 82 -22.25 5.29 -17.84
C VAL A 82 -22.77 4.45 -16.69
N THR A 83 -22.84 3.14 -16.88
CA THR A 83 -23.04 2.18 -15.79
C THR A 83 -21.72 1.51 -15.44
N VAL A 84 -21.50 1.19 -14.16
CA VAL A 84 -20.34 0.46 -13.69
C VAL A 84 -20.81 -0.67 -12.80
N SER A 85 -20.58 -1.92 -13.24
CA SER A 85 -20.84 -3.12 -12.44
C SER A 85 -19.53 -3.62 -11.86
N THR A 86 -19.49 -3.94 -10.57
CA THR A 86 -18.29 -4.34 -9.83
C THR A 86 -18.47 -5.68 -9.13
N ALA A 87 -17.40 -6.48 -9.02
CA ALA A 87 -17.42 -7.76 -8.32
C ALA A 87 -16.07 -8.10 -7.66
N GLY A 88 -16.09 -8.61 -6.42
CA GLY A 88 -14.92 -9.08 -5.71
C GLY A 88 -14.67 -10.59 -5.96
N THR A 89 -13.91 -10.93 -6.99
CA THR A 89 -13.68 -12.33 -7.43
C THR A 89 -12.27 -12.84 -7.14
N GLY A 90 -11.37 -11.97 -6.65
CA GLY A 90 -9.97 -12.22 -6.44
C GLY A 90 -9.08 -11.67 -7.57
N SER A 91 -7.87 -11.23 -7.21
CA SER A 91 -6.93 -10.58 -8.13
C SER A 91 -6.54 -11.46 -9.33
N GLY A 92 -6.45 -12.77 -9.11
CA GLY A 92 -6.13 -13.73 -10.19
C GLY A 92 -7.19 -13.70 -11.29
N THR A 93 -8.48 -13.72 -10.92
CA THR A 93 -9.61 -13.58 -11.85
C THR A 93 -9.59 -12.21 -12.53
N GLY A 94 -9.39 -11.12 -11.76
CA GLY A 94 -9.31 -9.78 -12.32
C GLY A 94 -8.24 -9.62 -13.41
N ILE A 95 -7.04 -10.18 -13.17
CA ILE A 95 -5.95 -10.18 -14.15
C ILE A 95 -6.34 -11.00 -15.40
N ALA A 96 -6.89 -12.21 -15.21
CA ALA A 96 -7.26 -13.10 -16.31
C ALA A 96 -8.38 -12.49 -17.18
N ASP A 97 -9.41 -11.95 -16.56
CA ASP A 97 -10.56 -11.37 -17.25
C ASP A 97 -10.21 -10.06 -17.98
N ALA A 98 -9.30 -9.25 -17.44
CA ALA A 98 -8.76 -8.10 -18.14
C ALA A 98 -7.88 -8.52 -19.34
N ALA A 99 -7.12 -9.60 -19.20
CA ALA A 99 -6.28 -10.13 -20.28
C ALA A 99 -7.10 -10.68 -21.44
N SER A 100 -8.19 -11.39 -21.14
CA SER A 100 -9.12 -11.94 -22.15
C SER A 100 -10.08 -10.90 -22.74
N GLY A 101 -10.21 -9.71 -22.11
CA GLY A 101 -11.19 -8.70 -22.48
C GLY A 101 -12.61 -9.00 -22.00
N THR A 102 -12.79 -9.95 -21.09
CA THR A 102 -14.09 -10.29 -20.47
C THR A 102 -14.62 -9.12 -19.64
N VAL A 103 -13.72 -8.36 -19.00
CA VAL A 103 -14.04 -7.13 -18.28
C VAL A 103 -13.23 -5.94 -18.81
N ASN A 104 -13.78 -4.74 -18.63
CA ASN A 104 -13.10 -3.50 -19.03
C ASN A 104 -11.94 -3.17 -18.07
N VAL A 105 -12.11 -3.46 -16.79
CA VAL A 105 -11.14 -3.20 -15.71
C VAL A 105 -11.03 -4.44 -14.83
N GLY A 106 -9.84 -5.03 -14.75
CA GLY A 106 -9.51 -5.98 -13.71
C GLY A 106 -8.91 -5.26 -12.51
N SER A 107 -9.19 -5.73 -11.31
CA SER A 107 -8.59 -5.20 -10.08
C SER A 107 -7.63 -6.19 -9.45
N SER A 108 -6.48 -5.68 -8.94
CA SER A 108 -5.46 -6.55 -8.35
C SER A 108 -4.63 -5.83 -7.29
N ASP A 109 -4.35 -6.52 -6.18
CA ASP A 109 -3.37 -6.08 -5.18
C ASP A 109 -1.94 -6.45 -5.61
N ALA A 110 -1.82 -7.41 -6.54
CA ALA A 110 -0.56 -7.81 -7.14
C ALA A 110 -0.30 -7.01 -8.43
N TYR A 111 0.91 -6.52 -8.61
CA TYR A 111 1.33 -6.01 -9.92
C TYR A 111 1.51 -7.13 -10.93
N LEU A 112 1.38 -6.79 -12.22
CA LEU A 112 1.58 -7.76 -13.30
C LEU A 112 3.02 -8.28 -13.29
N SER A 113 3.15 -9.61 -13.32
CA SER A 113 4.46 -10.25 -13.38
C SER A 113 5.15 -9.99 -14.73
N PRO A 114 6.50 -10.08 -14.81
CA PRO A 114 7.21 -10.02 -16.09
C PRO A 114 6.69 -11.05 -17.09
N THR A 115 6.35 -12.25 -16.63
CA THR A 115 5.76 -13.31 -17.46
C THR A 115 4.41 -12.88 -18.02
N THR A 116 3.51 -12.34 -17.18
CA THR A 116 2.21 -11.85 -17.63
C THR A 116 2.36 -10.71 -18.66
N LEU A 117 3.29 -9.79 -18.43
CA LEU A 117 3.55 -8.69 -19.38
C LEU A 117 4.16 -9.18 -20.70
N ALA A 118 4.94 -10.27 -20.67
CA ALA A 118 5.49 -10.88 -21.89
C ALA A 118 4.41 -11.59 -22.73
N THR A 119 3.49 -12.29 -22.07
CA THR A 119 2.38 -13.02 -22.75
C THR A 119 1.21 -12.11 -23.11
N SER A 120 1.02 -11.02 -22.39
CA SER A 120 -0.09 -10.07 -22.59
C SER A 120 0.42 -8.62 -22.63
N PRO A 121 1.17 -8.24 -23.69
CA PRO A 121 1.89 -6.94 -23.76
C PRO A 121 0.95 -5.73 -23.88
N ASN A 122 -0.34 -5.98 -24.12
CA ASN A 122 -1.35 -4.94 -24.14
C ASN A 122 -1.93 -4.61 -22.77
N LEU A 123 -1.62 -5.37 -21.73
CA LEU A 123 -2.07 -5.05 -20.40
C LEU A 123 -1.33 -3.84 -19.82
N LEU A 124 -2.05 -2.99 -19.15
CA LEU A 124 -1.57 -1.89 -18.33
C LEU A 124 -1.74 -2.25 -16.85
N ASN A 125 -0.74 -1.85 -16.08
CA ASN A 125 -0.72 -1.95 -14.62
C ASN A 125 -0.78 -0.52 -14.08
N ILE A 126 -1.94 -0.11 -13.57
CA ILE A 126 -2.24 1.29 -13.24
C ILE A 126 -2.49 1.40 -11.74
N PRO A 127 -1.56 1.98 -10.94
CA PRO A 127 -1.81 2.24 -9.52
C PRO A 127 -3.03 3.14 -9.30
N LEU A 128 -3.90 2.76 -8.37
CA LEU A 128 -5.12 3.49 -7.99
C LEU A 128 -5.04 4.11 -6.59
N ALA A 129 -4.53 3.37 -5.63
CA ALA A 129 -4.42 3.77 -4.23
C ALA A 129 -3.28 3.02 -3.55
N ILE A 130 -2.96 3.36 -2.30
CA ILE A 130 -2.08 2.57 -1.45
C ILE A 130 -2.94 1.83 -0.43
N SER A 131 -2.74 0.52 -0.32
CA SER A 131 -3.34 -0.31 0.70
C SER A 131 -2.28 -1.07 1.51
N TYR A 132 -2.73 -1.91 2.40
CA TYR A 132 -1.88 -2.77 3.20
C TYR A 132 -2.66 -3.98 3.70
N GLN A 133 -1.92 -4.98 4.14
CA GLN A 133 -2.47 -6.21 4.68
C GLN A 133 -2.15 -6.34 6.15
N VAL A 134 -3.07 -6.90 6.93
CA VAL A 134 -2.90 -7.16 8.36
C VAL A 134 -2.90 -8.67 8.63
N ILE A 135 -2.15 -9.09 9.64
CA ILE A 135 -2.24 -10.45 10.18
C ILE A 135 -3.19 -10.41 11.36
N MET A 136 -4.34 -11.05 11.20
CA MET A 136 -5.34 -11.16 12.24
C MET A 136 -5.33 -12.56 12.86
N TYR A 137 -5.85 -12.67 14.07
CA TYR A 137 -5.93 -13.93 14.81
C TYR A 137 -7.14 -13.97 15.74
N ASN A 138 -7.61 -15.18 16.03
CA ASN A 138 -8.65 -15.44 16.98
C ASN A 138 -8.07 -16.19 18.20
N ILE A 139 -7.65 -15.45 19.21
CA ILE A 139 -7.18 -16.02 20.49
C ILE A 139 -8.11 -15.49 21.58
N PRO A 140 -9.10 -16.30 22.02
CA PRO A 140 -10.09 -15.86 22.99
C PRO A 140 -9.44 -15.30 24.27
N GLY A 141 -9.90 -14.13 24.71
CA GLY A 141 -9.41 -13.46 25.91
C GLY A 141 -8.07 -12.69 25.74
N LEU A 142 -7.41 -12.78 24.60
CA LEU A 142 -6.18 -12.03 24.35
C LEU A 142 -6.50 -10.62 23.82
N THR A 143 -6.14 -9.60 24.58
CA THR A 143 -6.34 -8.19 24.18
C THR A 143 -5.05 -7.54 23.65
N ALA A 144 -3.90 -8.16 23.87
CA ALA A 144 -2.61 -7.65 23.43
C ALA A 144 -2.42 -7.82 21.92
N HIS A 145 -1.77 -6.83 21.28
CA HIS A 145 -1.31 -6.97 19.90
C HIS A 145 0.01 -7.76 19.88
N LEU A 146 -0.03 -9.00 19.40
CA LEU A 146 1.15 -9.85 19.32
C LEU A 146 2.19 -9.30 18.33
N LYS A 147 3.45 -9.42 18.69
CA LYS A 147 4.58 -9.26 17.78
C LYS A 147 4.79 -10.56 17.03
N LEU A 148 4.67 -10.53 15.71
CA LEU A 148 4.95 -11.65 14.82
C LEU A 148 5.97 -11.21 13.75
N ASN A 149 6.75 -12.16 13.25
CA ASN A 149 7.67 -11.94 12.15
C ASN A 149 7.45 -12.97 11.05
N GLY A 150 8.03 -12.75 9.89
CA GLY A 150 7.85 -13.65 8.76
C GLY A 150 8.39 -15.06 9.00
N THR A 151 9.44 -15.22 9.81
CA THR A 151 9.96 -16.55 10.19
C THR A 151 8.92 -17.34 10.99
N VAL A 152 8.34 -16.74 12.05
CA VAL A 152 7.28 -17.39 12.82
C VAL A 152 6.07 -17.70 11.95
N LEU A 153 5.66 -16.77 11.10
CA LEU A 153 4.54 -16.99 10.17
C LEU A 153 4.86 -18.09 9.15
N ALA A 154 6.05 -18.12 8.56
CA ALA A 154 6.47 -19.19 7.66
C ALA A 154 6.43 -20.54 8.36
N GLN A 155 6.92 -20.62 9.59
CA GLN A 155 6.91 -21.84 10.39
C GLN A 155 5.49 -22.28 10.78
N ILE A 156 4.58 -21.37 11.01
CA ILE A 156 3.15 -21.66 11.19
C ILE A 156 2.56 -22.26 9.90
N TYR A 157 2.73 -21.61 8.77
CA TYR A 157 2.15 -22.02 7.50
C TYR A 157 2.85 -23.24 6.87
N THR A 158 4.00 -23.67 7.42
CA THR A 158 4.67 -24.93 7.10
C THR A 158 4.44 -26.02 8.16
N GLY A 159 3.66 -25.75 9.22
CA GLY A 159 3.31 -26.71 10.26
C GLY A 159 4.42 -27.01 11.26
N LYS A 160 5.52 -26.25 11.28
CA LYS A 160 6.58 -26.36 12.28
C LYS A 160 6.17 -25.80 13.63
N ILE A 161 5.40 -24.71 13.66
CA ILE A 161 4.78 -24.14 14.85
C ILE A 161 3.28 -24.42 14.79
N THR A 162 2.75 -25.12 15.79
CA THR A 162 1.37 -25.62 15.82
C THR A 162 0.57 -25.16 17.01
N SER A 163 1.17 -24.40 17.93
CA SER A 163 0.49 -23.86 19.13
C SER A 163 0.89 -22.40 19.37
N TRP A 164 -0.06 -21.59 19.83
CA TRP A 164 0.17 -20.19 20.11
C TRP A 164 1.18 -19.94 21.25
N ASN A 165 1.30 -20.84 22.22
CA ASN A 165 2.30 -20.74 23.29
C ASN A 165 3.67 -21.31 22.94
N ASP A 166 3.95 -21.53 21.67
CA ASP A 166 5.27 -21.96 21.21
C ASP A 166 6.37 -20.97 21.67
N PRO A 167 7.54 -21.45 22.13
CA PRO A 167 8.66 -20.57 22.53
C PRO A 167 9.06 -19.54 21.48
N ALA A 168 8.94 -19.85 20.17
CA ALA A 168 9.25 -18.90 19.11
C ALA A 168 8.27 -17.69 19.09
N ILE A 169 7.03 -17.87 19.55
CA ILE A 169 6.03 -16.81 19.65
C ILE A 169 6.15 -16.09 21.00
N THR A 170 6.23 -16.84 22.12
CA THR A 170 6.24 -16.25 23.46
C THR A 170 7.49 -15.42 23.71
N SER A 171 8.65 -15.81 23.19
CA SER A 171 9.90 -15.03 23.29
C SER A 171 9.82 -13.65 22.62
N LEU A 172 8.98 -13.50 21.57
CA LEU A 172 8.74 -12.20 20.94
C LEU A 172 7.80 -11.31 21.76
N ASN A 173 7.06 -11.90 22.71
CA ASN A 173 5.97 -11.27 23.44
C ASN A 173 6.16 -11.37 24.96
N PRO A 174 7.29 -10.92 25.52
CA PRO A 174 7.54 -11.02 26.96
C PRO A 174 6.46 -10.25 27.73
N GLY A 175 5.97 -10.88 28.80
CA GLY A 175 4.92 -10.31 29.67
C GLY A 175 3.49 -10.50 29.14
N VAL A 176 3.30 -11.11 27.98
CA VAL A 176 1.98 -11.48 27.44
C VAL A 176 1.70 -12.95 27.77
N THR A 177 0.62 -13.22 28.48
CA THR A 177 0.16 -14.60 28.70
C THR A 177 -0.56 -15.10 27.44
N ILE A 178 0.08 -16.01 26.72
CA ILE A 178 -0.46 -16.61 25.50
C ILE A 178 -0.91 -18.03 25.83
N PRO A 179 -2.20 -18.38 25.59
CA PRO A 179 -2.72 -19.70 25.96
C PRO A 179 -2.11 -20.83 25.11
N SER A 180 -2.09 -22.04 25.67
CA SER A 180 -1.85 -23.26 24.91
C SER A 180 -3.08 -23.54 24.04
N LEU A 181 -3.08 -23.01 22.84
CA LEU A 181 -4.18 -23.11 21.89
C LEU A 181 -3.61 -23.56 20.53
N PRO A 182 -4.13 -24.64 19.92
CA PRO A 182 -3.68 -25.07 18.59
C PRO A 182 -3.87 -23.95 17.56
N ILE A 183 -2.89 -23.75 16.69
CA ILE A 183 -2.97 -22.80 15.60
C ILE A 183 -3.73 -23.44 14.44
N VAL A 184 -4.62 -22.66 13.81
CA VAL A 184 -5.28 -22.98 12.54
C VAL A 184 -4.89 -21.91 11.52
N ALA A 185 -4.09 -22.30 10.53
CA ALA A 185 -3.61 -21.36 9.50
C ALA A 185 -4.66 -21.23 8.39
N LEU A 186 -5.22 -20.05 8.22
CA LEU A 186 -6.15 -19.76 7.13
C LEU A 186 -5.42 -19.22 5.91
N HIS A 187 -5.80 -19.71 4.74
CA HIS A 187 -5.30 -19.22 3.47
C HIS A 187 -6.42 -19.07 2.42
N ARG A 188 -6.14 -18.34 1.38
CA ARG A 188 -7.10 -18.11 0.29
C ARG A 188 -7.19 -19.34 -0.61
N SER A 189 -8.43 -19.68 -0.98
CA SER A 189 -8.75 -20.73 -1.96
C SER A 189 -8.77 -20.20 -3.40
N ASP A 190 -8.97 -18.89 -3.57
CA ASP A 190 -9.00 -18.20 -4.86
C ASP A 190 -7.64 -17.58 -5.21
N GLY A 191 -7.46 -17.20 -6.47
CA GLY A 191 -6.30 -16.43 -6.91
C GLY A 191 -6.33 -15.01 -6.31
N SER A 192 -5.48 -14.76 -5.31
CA SER A 192 -5.57 -13.60 -4.43
C SER A 192 -4.33 -12.73 -4.46
N GLY A 193 -4.52 -11.42 -4.59
CA GLY A 193 -3.43 -10.46 -4.37
C GLY A 193 -2.97 -10.42 -2.91
N ASP A 194 -3.87 -10.64 -1.95
CA ASP A 194 -3.47 -10.80 -0.54
C ASP A 194 -2.54 -12.00 -0.35
N THR A 195 -2.77 -13.13 -1.05
CA THR A 195 -1.83 -14.26 -1.08
C THR A 195 -0.48 -13.83 -1.66
N PHE A 196 -0.46 -13.04 -2.73
CA PHE A 196 0.77 -12.53 -3.32
C PHE A 196 1.57 -11.68 -2.32
N LEU A 197 0.91 -10.76 -1.60
CA LEU A 197 1.55 -9.88 -0.62
C LEU A 197 2.12 -10.69 0.55
N PHE A 198 1.31 -11.57 1.13
CA PHE A 198 1.69 -12.39 2.27
C PHE A 198 2.82 -13.36 1.94
N SER A 199 2.68 -14.14 0.87
CA SER A 199 3.69 -15.11 0.47
C SER A 199 5.02 -14.43 0.11
N GLN A 200 4.99 -13.23 -0.48
CA GLN A 200 6.20 -12.46 -0.74
C GLN A 200 6.85 -11.95 0.55
N TYR A 201 6.07 -11.59 1.58
CA TYR A 201 6.59 -11.24 2.89
C TYR A 201 7.29 -12.45 3.55
N LEU A 202 6.69 -13.63 3.51
CA LEU A 202 7.30 -14.87 4.02
C LEU A 202 8.62 -15.18 3.27
N ALA A 203 8.59 -15.14 1.94
CA ALA A 203 9.76 -15.42 1.11
C ALA A 203 10.94 -14.46 1.40
N ARG A 204 10.65 -13.19 1.72
CA ARG A 204 11.69 -12.19 2.04
C ARG A 204 12.19 -12.24 3.47
N GLN A 205 11.39 -12.75 4.39
CA GLN A 205 11.76 -12.85 5.81
C GLN A 205 12.40 -14.22 6.13
N ASP A 206 11.91 -15.29 5.49
CA ASP A 206 12.38 -16.65 5.71
C ASP A 206 12.26 -17.51 4.44
N GLY A 207 13.11 -17.22 3.49
CA GLY A 207 13.18 -17.99 2.26
C GLY A 207 13.69 -19.43 2.45
N ALA A 208 14.26 -19.76 3.60
CA ALA A 208 14.71 -21.12 3.91
C ALA A 208 13.54 -22.05 4.23
N ASP A 209 12.60 -21.60 5.05
CA ASP A 209 11.42 -22.38 5.45
C ASP A 209 10.27 -22.29 4.44
N TRP A 210 10.06 -21.09 3.87
CA TRP A 210 8.96 -20.84 2.95
C TRP A 210 9.30 -21.09 1.47
N GLY A 211 10.54 -20.88 1.09
CA GLY A 211 10.99 -20.84 -0.31
C GLY A 211 11.07 -19.40 -0.84
N SER A 212 12.28 -18.98 -1.24
CA SER A 212 12.57 -17.61 -1.64
C SER A 212 11.81 -17.13 -2.89
N THR A 213 11.31 -18.06 -3.70
CA THR A 213 10.52 -17.80 -4.93
C THR A 213 9.06 -18.26 -4.84
N ASN A 214 8.63 -18.80 -3.68
CA ASN A 214 7.27 -19.28 -3.48
C ASN A 214 6.32 -18.13 -3.14
N TYR A 215 6.03 -17.26 -4.12
CA TYR A 215 5.04 -16.20 -3.99
C TYR A 215 4.31 -15.96 -5.31
N GLY A 216 3.02 -15.65 -5.21
CA GLY A 216 2.14 -15.43 -6.34
C GLY A 216 0.70 -15.17 -5.88
N THR A 217 -0.18 -14.86 -6.83
CA THR A 217 -1.62 -14.80 -6.53
C THR A 217 -2.18 -16.18 -6.18
N THR A 218 -1.49 -17.23 -6.58
CA THR A 218 -1.70 -18.62 -6.19
C THR A 218 -0.36 -19.24 -5.84
N VAL A 219 -0.29 -19.92 -4.73
CA VAL A 219 0.89 -20.67 -4.26
C VAL A 219 0.47 -22.10 -3.88
N THR A 220 1.41 -23.04 -3.90
CA THR A 220 1.18 -24.36 -3.34
C THR A 220 1.33 -24.29 -1.84
N TRP A 221 0.21 -24.35 -1.13
CA TRP A 221 0.21 -24.37 0.34
C TRP A 221 0.71 -25.72 0.85
N PRO A 222 1.61 -25.75 1.84
CA PRO A 222 2.00 -26.99 2.48
C PRO A 222 0.80 -27.71 3.10
N ALA A 223 0.75 -29.03 2.95
CA ALA A 223 -0.28 -29.85 3.59
C ALA A 223 0.00 -29.95 5.10
N ILE A 224 -0.69 -29.14 5.90
CA ILE A 224 -0.61 -29.14 7.36
C ILE A 224 -1.95 -29.58 7.96
N LYS A 225 -1.91 -30.19 9.14
CA LYS A 225 -3.10 -30.78 9.78
C LYS A 225 -4.20 -29.76 10.05
N ASN A 226 -3.84 -28.55 10.49
CA ASN A 226 -4.76 -27.51 10.88
C ASN A 226 -4.65 -26.32 9.93
N SER A 227 -5.28 -26.42 8.78
CA SER A 227 -5.44 -25.31 7.84
C SER A 227 -6.83 -25.27 7.27
N LEU A 228 -7.30 -24.07 6.94
CA LEU A 228 -8.58 -23.84 6.26
C LEU A 228 -8.34 -22.96 5.04
N ALA A 229 -9.09 -23.25 3.98
CA ALA A 229 -9.07 -22.47 2.75
C ALA A 229 -10.37 -21.68 2.62
N GLU A 230 -10.26 -20.35 2.48
CA GLU A 230 -11.38 -19.43 2.45
C GLU A 230 -11.39 -18.57 1.20
N GLN A 231 -12.57 -18.26 0.70
CA GLN A 231 -12.71 -17.44 -0.50
C GLN A 231 -12.82 -15.95 -0.14
N GLY A 232 -11.99 -15.12 -0.73
CA GLY A 232 -12.02 -13.67 -0.56
C GLY A 232 -11.68 -13.21 0.85
N ASN A 233 -11.56 -11.90 1.04
CA ASN A 233 -11.33 -11.32 2.38
C ASN A 233 -12.51 -11.55 3.34
N GLY A 234 -13.73 -11.50 2.83
CA GLY A 234 -14.93 -11.77 3.65
C GLY A 234 -14.92 -13.19 4.22
N GLY A 235 -14.59 -14.20 3.40
CA GLY A 235 -14.42 -15.58 3.85
C GLY A 235 -13.30 -15.74 4.88
N MET A 236 -12.15 -15.10 4.64
CA MET A 236 -11.03 -15.10 5.60
C MET A 236 -11.43 -14.53 6.96
N VAL A 237 -12.20 -13.42 7.02
CA VAL A 237 -12.71 -12.85 8.28
C VAL A 237 -13.69 -13.82 8.93
N SER A 238 -14.70 -14.29 8.20
CA SER A 238 -15.73 -15.17 8.75
C SER A 238 -15.17 -16.50 9.24
N GLY A 239 -14.29 -17.13 8.45
CA GLY A 239 -13.64 -18.39 8.83
C GLY A 239 -12.74 -18.23 10.06
N CYS A 240 -12.00 -17.10 10.14
CA CYS A 240 -11.14 -16.83 11.29
C CYS A 240 -11.94 -16.53 12.56
N SER A 241 -12.99 -15.73 12.48
CA SER A 241 -13.83 -15.40 13.64
C SER A 241 -14.55 -16.64 14.20
N ALA A 242 -14.93 -17.57 13.34
CA ALA A 242 -15.55 -18.82 13.74
C ALA A 242 -14.56 -19.86 14.30
N THR A 243 -13.25 -19.64 14.15
CA THR A 243 -12.22 -20.65 14.45
C THR A 243 -11.27 -20.18 15.56
N PRO A 244 -11.47 -20.56 16.83
CA PRO A 244 -10.49 -20.31 17.87
C PRO A 244 -9.10 -20.86 17.51
N GLY A 245 -8.06 -20.06 17.72
CA GLY A 245 -6.69 -20.40 17.31
C GLY A 245 -6.34 -20.02 15.88
N CYS A 246 -7.25 -19.43 15.12
CA CYS A 246 -6.99 -18.96 13.76
C CYS A 246 -5.85 -17.94 13.71
N VAL A 247 -5.08 -18.02 12.62
CA VAL A 247 -4.25 -16.93 12.07
C VAL A 247 -4.58 -16.75 10.59
N ALA A 248 -4.77 -15.48 10.16
CA ALA A 248 -5.17 -15.16 8.80
C ALA A 248 -4.48 -13.86 8.32
N TYR A 249 -4.12 -13.80 7.04
CA TYR A 249 -3.74 -12.57 6.36
C TYR A 249 -4.98 -11.96 5.70
N ILE A 250 -5.27 -10.71 6.02
CA ILE A 250 -6.53 -10.04 5.64
C ILE A 250 -6.22 -8.64 5.12
N GLY A 251 -6.85 -8.27 4.03
CA GLY A 251 -6.76 -6.93 3.48
C GLY A 251 -7.37 -5.88 4.41
N VAL A 252 -6.73 -4.71 4.52
CA VAL A 252 -7.08 -3.69 5.52
C VAL A 252 -8.50 -3.17 5.43
N SER A 253 -9.13 -3.19 4.26
CA SER A 253 -10.53 -2.77 4.11
C SER A 253 -11.52 -3.62 4.92
N PHE A 254 -11.09 -4.81 5.35
CA PHE A 254 -11.86 -5.72 6.22
C PHE A 254 -11.44 -5.66 7.69
N LEU A 255 -10.46 -4.83 8.06
CA LEU A 255 -9.98 -4.73 9.45
C LEU A 255 -11.11 -4.35 10.42
N THR A 256 -11.98 -3.41 10.04
CA THR A 256 -13.11 -2.99 10.92
C THR A 256 -14.08 -4.11 11.16
N GLN A 257 -14.40 -4.91 10.14
CA GLN A 257 -15.23 -6.09 10.27
C GLN A 257 -14.57 -7.11 11.20
N GLY A 258 -13.32 -7.49 10.95
CA GLY A 258 -12.62 -8.47 11.79
C GLY A 258 -12.52 -8.05 13.25
N LEU A 259 -12.30 -6.76 13.54
CA LEU A 259 -12.33 -6.24 14.92
C LEU A 259 -13.74 -6.33 15.53
N GLY A 260 -14.78 -6.03 14.76
CA GLY A 260 -16.18 -6.20 15.19
C GLY A 260 -16.53 -7.65 15.51
N ASP A 261 -15.91 -8.58 14.78
CA ASP A 261 -16.07 -10.02 14.94
C ASP A 261 -15.13 -10.61 16.03
N GLY A 262 -14.43 -9.78 16.79
CA GLY A 262 -13.60 -10.16 17.95
C GLY A 262 -12.16 -10.61 17.60
N LEU A 263 -11.70 -10.42 16.38
CA LEU A 263 -10.32 -10.76 16.01
C LEU A 263 -9.31 -9.74 16.57
N GLY A 264 -8.15 -10.23 17.01
CA GLY A 264 -6.96 -9.43 17.26
C GLY A 264 -6.12 -9.23 15.99
N TYR A 265 -5.13 -8.34 16.03
CA TYR A 265 -4.17 -8.17 14.93
C TYR A 265 -2.75 -7.92 15.44
N ALA A 266 -1.77 -8.27 14.63
CA ALA A 266 -0.37 -8.29 15.00
C ALA A 266 0.40 -7.00 14.65
N GLN A 267 1.48 -6.75 15.40
CA GLN A 267 2.61 -5.95 14.96
C GLN A 267 3.54 -6.84 14.13
N LEU A 268 4.00 -6.37 13.00
CA LEU A 268 4.88 -7.13 12.12
C LEU A 268 6.31 -6.58 12.11
N LYS A 269 7.28 -7.50 12.07
CA LYS A 269 8.69 -7.14 11.90
C LYS A 269 8.94 -6.67 10.48
N ASN A 270 9.49 -5.45 10.32
CA ASN A 270 9.89 -4.91 9.02
C ASN A 270 11.35 -5.25 8.65
N GLY A 271 11.79 -4.83 7.46
CA GLY A 271 13.14 -5.05 6.95
C GLY A 271 14.26 -4.36 7.77
N GLU A 272 13.92 -3.42 8.66
CA GLU A 272 14.83 -2.78 9.63
C GLU A 272 14.84 -3.50 10.98
N GLY A 273 14.13 -4.62 11.12
CA GLY A 273 14.05 -5.39 12.36
C GLY A 273 13.08 -4.84 13.40
N GLN A 274 12.29 -3.81 13.08
CA GLN A 274 11.36 -3.17 14.01
C GLN A 274 9.98 -3.82 13.92
N TYR A 275 9.32 -3.99 15.08
CA TYR A 275 7.90 -4.40 15.12
C TYR A 275 7.02 -3.16 14.97
N VAL A 276 6.19 -3.16 13.93
CA VAL A 276 5.41 -2.00 13.51
C VAL A 276 3.93 -2.34 13.45
N MET A 277 3.10 -1.46 14.02
CA MET A 277 1.64 -1.55 13.94
C MET A 277 1.13 -1.17 12.54
N PRO A 278 0.05 -1.82 12.03
CA PRO A 278 -0.59 -1.48 10.76
C PRO A 278 -1.40 -0.18 10.88
N THR A 279 -0.72 0.94 10.94
CA THR A 279 -1.33 2.28 11.02
C THR A 279 -1.13 3.07 9.74
N ALA A 280 -2.05 3.95 9.41
CA ALA A 280 -1.93 4.83 8.25
C ALA A 280 -0.59 5.60 8.24
N LYS A 281 -0.10 6.01 9.41
CA LYS A 281 1.21 6.67 9.55
C LYS A 281 2.36 5.77 9.14
N ALA A 282 2.39 4.52 9.61
CA ALA A 282 3.46 3.58 9.30
C ALA A 282 3.43 3.16 7.83
N VAL A 283 2.23 3.00 7.25
CA VAL A 283 2.03 2.75 5.81
C VAL A 283 2.53 3.95 4.97
N ALA A 284 2.21 5.17 5.37
CA ALA A 284 2.68 6.38 4.67
C ALA A 284 4.21 6.53 4.73
N ILE A 285 4.84 6.16 5.85
CA ILE A 285 6.30 6.14 6.01
C ILE A 285 6.92 5.15 5.02
N GLU A 286 6.42 3.92 4.95
CA GLU A 286 6.91 2.90 4.01
C GLU A 286 6.73 3.36 2.56
N ALA A 287 5.53 3.78 2.17
CA ALA A 287 5.20 4.22 0.82
C ALA A 287 6.07 5.39 0.34
N LYS A 288 6.44 6.32 1.24
CA LYS A 288 7.33 7.44 0.92
C LYS A 288 8.69 6.97 0.43
N GLY A 289 9.22 5.87 0.97
CA GLY A 289 10.47 5.28 0.53
C GLY A 289 10.45 4.86 -0.95
N TYR A 290 9.28 4.54 -1.48
CA TYR A 290 9.12 4.05 -2.85
C TYR A 290 8.66 5.11 -3.86
N THR A 291 8.19 6.28 -3.42
CA THR A 291 7.61 7.30 -4.30
C THR A 291 8.52 7.68 -5.47
N ASN A 292 9.83 7.84 -5.23
CA ASN A 292 10.76 8.30 -6.26
C ASN A 292 11.30 7.17 -7.16
N ILE A 293 11.23 5.93 -6.70
CA ILE A 293 11.73 4.75 -7.41
C ILE A 293 10.63 3.94 -8.10
N THR A 294 9.36 4.27 -7.86
CA THR A 294 8.23 3.65 -8.57
C THR A 294 8.37 3.90 -10.07
N PRO A 295 8.47 2.85 -10.89
CA PRO A 295 8.59 2.98 -12.35
C PRO A 295 7.29 3.49 -12.97
N GLY A 296 7.40 3.99 -14.23
CA GLY A 296 6.26 4.59 -14.92
C GLY A 296 5.07 3.67 -15.16
N ASN A 297 5.28 2.35 -15.15
CA ASN A 297 4.23 1.34 -15.22
C ASN A 297 3.74 0.87 -13.85
N GLY A 298 4.19 1.48 -12.75
CA GLY A 298 3.77 1.16 -11.39
C GLY A 298 4.22 -0.20 -10.85
N THR A 299 4.97 -1.00 -11.63
CA THR A 299 5.39 -2.35 -11.22
C THR A 299 6.51 -2.29 -10.20
N ILE A 300 6.17 -2.39 -8.92
CA ILE A 300 7.13 -2.37 -7.81
C ILE A 300 6.57 -3.14 -6.61
N SER A 301 7.44 -3.88 -5.93
CA SER A 301 7.12 -4.46 -4.64
C SER A 301 7.52 -3.52 -3.51
N MET A 302 6.59 -3.21 -2.63
CA MET A 302 6.80 -2.44 -1.40
C MET A 302 6.76 -3.33 -0.15
N ILE A 303 6.94 -4.64 -0.33
CA ILE A 303 6.91 -5.62 0.76
C ILE A 303 8.26 -5.65 1.46
N ASN A 304 8.25 -5.63 2.79
CA ASN A 304 9.41 -5.79 3.67
C ASN A 304 10.58 -4.84 3.33
N GLY A 305 10.26 -3.58 3.04
CA GLY A 305 11.27 -2.57 2.75
C GLY A 305 12.12 -2.21 3.97
N ARG A 306 13.28 -1.64 3.69
CA ARG A 306 14.20 -1.13 4.71
C ARG A 306 13.91 0.34 5.01
N VAL A 307 12.70 0.60 5.50
CA VAL A 307 12.25 1.95 5.87
C VAL A 307 11.98 1.99 7.37
N LYS A 308 12.76 2.79 8.09
CA LYS A 308 12.62 2.91 9.54
C LYS A 308 11.21 3.38 9.92
N GLY A 309 10.50 2.58 10.73
CA GLY A 309 9.12 2.84 11.14
C GLY A 309 8.06 2.55 10.09
N GLY A 310 8.45 2.01 8.93
CA GLY A 310 7.53 1.59 7.86
C GLY A 310 6.86 0.25 8.16
N TYR A 311 5.58 0.10 7.78
CA TYR A 311 4.84 -1.15 7.91
C TYR A 311 5.19 -2.10 6.75
N PRO A 312 5.47 -3.40 7.00
CA PRO A 312 6.16 -4.24 6.01
C PRO A 312 5.30 -4.82 4.89
N ILE A 313 3.97 -4.81 4.99
CA ILE A 313 3.09 -5.38 3.97
C ILE A 313 2.17 -4.29 3.43
N ILE A 314 2.68 -3.52 2.49
CA ILE A 314 1.94 -2.49 1.76
C ILE A 314 2.06 -2.70 0.25
N ASN A 315 1.09 -2.20 -0.51
CA ASN A 315 1.06 -2.29 -1.96
C ASN A 315 0.37 -1.07 -2.58
N TYR A 316 0.52 -0.94 -3.90
CA TYR A 316 -0.48 -0.23 -4.69
C TYR A 316 -1.63 -1.18 -5.02
N GLU A 317 -2.85 -0.68 -4.97
CA GLU A 317 -3.99 -1.28 -5.64
C GLU A 317 -3.94 -0.92 -7.11
N TYR A 318 -4.21 -1.88 -7.98
CA TYR A 318 -4.06 -1.70 -9.42
C TYR A 318 -5.37 -1.90 -10.17
N ALA A 319 -5.62 -1.02 -11.14
CA ALA A 319 -6.43 -1.38 -12.29
C ALA A 319 -5.55 -2.08 -13.33
N ILE A 320 -5.98 -3.25 -13.75
CA ILE A 320 -5.41 -4.03 -14.84
C ILE A 320 -6.31 -3.85 -16.05
N VAL A 321 -5.78 -3.23 -17.11
CA VAL A 321 -6.61 -2.82 -18.27
C VAL A 321 -5.94 -3.22 -19.57
N ASN A 322 -6.67 -3.84 -20.46
CA ASN A 322 -6.20 -4.01 -21.84
C ASN A 322 -6.22 -2.65 -22.54
N LYS A 323 -5.09 -2.25 -23.14
CA LYS A 323 -5.00 -0.99 -23.92
C LYS A 323 -6.03 -0.91 -25.03
N GLN A 324 -6.36 -2.06 -25.65
CA GLN A 324 -7.31 -2.15 -26.73
C GLN A 324 -8.68 -2.49 -26.15
N GLN A 325 -9.56 -1.51 -26.09
CA GLN A 325 -10.96 -1.72 -25.69
C GLN A 325 -11.80 -2.11 -26.92
N SER A 326 -13.01 -2.60 -26.68
CA SER A 326 -13.92 -3.07 -27.75
C SER A 326 -14.26 -2.00 -28.79
N ASN A 327 -14.27 -0.73 -28.38
CA ASN A 327 -14.49 0.43 -29.24
C ASN A 327 -14.03 1.72 -28.56
N SER A 328 -13.98 2.80 -29.31
CA SER A 328 -13.50 4.11 -28.84
C SER A 328 -14.37 4.73 -27.73
N SER A 329 -15.69 4.49 -27.74
CA SER A 329 -16.59 4.98 -26.68
C SER A 329 -16.31 4.28 -25.36
N THR A 330 -16.14 2.95 -25.38
CA THR A 330 -15.73 2.16 -24.21
C THR A 330 -14.36 2.61 -23.71
N ALA A 331 -13.38 2.79 -24.61
CA ALA A 331 -12.06 3.28 -24.25
C ALA A 331 -12.11 4.64 -23.55
N GLN A 332 -12.91 5.58 -24.06
CA GLN A 332 -13.12 6.88 -23.46
C GLN A 332 -13.76 6.78 -22.07
N ALA A 333 -14.77 5.92 -21.92
CA ALA A 333 -15.45 5.73 -20.64
C ALA A 333 -14.52 5.10 -19.58
N VAL A 334 -13.68 4.11 -19.97
CA VAL A 334 -12.66 3.52 -19.09
C VAL A 334 -11.62 4.56 -18.67
N ARG A 335 -11.12 5.40 -19.62
CA ARG A 335 -10.21 6.49 -19.26
C ARG A 335 -10.87 7.44 -18.27
N SER A 336 -12.07 7.91 -18.57
CA SER A 336 -12.81 8.82 -17.67
C SER A 336 -12.99 8.27 -16.26
N LEU A 337 -13.39 6.98 -16.14
CA LEU A 337 -13.54 6.31 -14.84
C LEU A 337 -12.23 6.27 -14.05
N LEU A 338 -11.16 5.87 -14.72
CA LEU A 338 -9.84 5.76 -14.05
C LEU A 338 -9.21 7.13 -13.76
N GLU A 339 -9.40 8.14 -14.62
CA GLU A 339 -9.02 9.52 -14.35
C GLU A 339 -9.72 10.08 -13.11
N TRP A 340 -11.03 9.79 -12.99
CA TRP A 340 -11.82 10.13 -11.83
C TRP A 340 -11.29 9.41 -10.59
N ALA A 341 -11.02 8.09 -10.68
CA ALA A 341 -10.53 7.26 -9.60
C ALA A 341 -9.17 7.71 -9.06
N VAL A 342 -8.22 8.11 -9.91
CA VAL A 342 -6.87 8.57 -9.48
C VAL A 342 -6.82 10.06 -9.14
N SER A 343 -7.87 10.81 -9.40
CA SER A 343 -7.91 12.24 -9.12
C SER A 343 -8.01 12.53 -7.60
N PRO A 344 -7.11 13.37 -7.04
CA PRO A 344 -7.18 13.76 -5.63
C PRO A 344 -8.41 14.61 -5.28
N LYS A 345 -9.13 15.12 -6.29
CA LYS A 345 -10.39 15.85 -6.10
C LYS A 345 -11.61 14.92 -6.04
N PHE A 346 -11.47 13.70 -6.53
CA PHE A 346 -12.52 12.71 -6.65
C PHE A 346 -12.15 11.40 -5.96
N GLY A 347 -12.00 10.31 -6.70
CA GLY A 347 -11.82 8.97 -6.15
C GLY A 347 -10.60 8.81 -5.24
N ASN A 348 -9.50 9.53 -5.49
CA ASN A 348 -8.27 9.49 -4.65
C ASN A 348 -8.29 10.50 -3.50
N SER A 349 -9.47 10.95 -3.09
CA SER A 349 -9.65 11.85 -1.94
C SER A 349 -9.85 11.07 -0.64
N SER A 350 -9.61 11.73 0.49
CA SER A 350 -9.86 11.14 1.81
C SER A 350 -11.33 10.80 2.06
N GLN A 351 -12.27 11.43 1.32
CA GLN A 351 -13.70 11.11 1.39
C GLN A 351 -13.97 9.62 1.15
N TYR A 352 -13.28 9.00 0.21
CA TYR A 352 -13.42 7.57 -0.11
C TYR A 352 -12.38 6.72 0.61
N LEU A 353 -11.11 7.11 0.49
CA LEU A 353 -10.00 6.26 0.93
C LEU A 353 -10.00 5.98 2.43
N SER A 354 -10.41 6.96 3.25
CA SER A 354 -10.46 6.78 4.71
C SER A 354 -11.50 5.74 5.15
N GLN A 355 -12.58 5.57 4.39
CA GLN A 355 -13.63 4.60 4.71
C GLN A 355 -13.15 3.14 4.60
N VAL A 356 -12.19 2.89 3.71
CA VAL A 356 -11.57 1.58 3.50
C VAL A 356 -10.13 1.50 4.04
N ARG A 357 -9.69 2.52 4.80
CA ARG A 357 -8.37 2.65 5.41
C ARG A 357 -7.20 2.70 4.42
N PHE A 358 -7.46 3.08 3.18
CA PHE A 358 -6.44 3.27 2.15
C PHE A 358 -5.80 4.67 2.24
N LEU A 359 -4.67 4.83 1.56
CA LEU A 359 -4.00 6.12 1.43
C LEU A 359 -3.97 6.56 -0.04
N ALA A 360 -3.97 7.88 -0.22
CA ALA A 360 -3.88 8.49 -1.54
C ALA A 360 -2.51 8.16 -2.20
N LEU A 361 -2.52 8.07 -3.52
CA LEU A 361 -1.29 8.00 -4.29
C LEU A 361 -0.44 9.27 -4.07
N PRO A 362 0.88 9.13 -3.89
CA PRO A 362 1.77 10.28 -4.01
C PRO A 362 1.58 10.94 -5.38
N THR A 363 1.60 12.27 -5.44
CA THR A 363 1.35 13.04 -6.69
C THR A 363 2.16 12.54 -7.88
N ARG A 364 3.44 12.18 -7.67
CA ARG A 364 4.28 11.60 -8.73
C ARG A 364 3.68 10.31 -9.30
N VAL A 365 3.21 9.40 -8.44
CA VAL A 365 2.63 8.11 -8.86
C VAL A 365 1.27 8.34 -9.52
N ALA A 366 0.42 9.21 -8.96
CA ALA A 366 -0.85 9.57 -9.58
C ALA A 366 -0.68 10.14 -11.00
N VAL A 367 0.34 10.99 -11.23
CA VAL A 367 0.69 11.48 -12.58
C VAL A 367 1.15 10.35 -13.51
N GLN A 368 1.90 9.36 -12.98
CA GLN A 368 2.28 8.19 -13.77
C GLN A 368 1.06 7.34 -14.14
N SER A 369 0.16 7.10 -13.19
CA SER A 369 -1.13 6.41 -13.44
C SER A 369 -1.94 7.12 -14.52
N PHE A 370 -2.06 8.43 -14.43
CA PHE A 370 -2.75 9.25 -15.43
C PHE A 370 -2.14 9.09 -16.84
N LYS A 371 -0.81 9.03 -16.95
CA LYS A 371 -0.12 8.76 -18.22
C LYS A 371 -0.35 7.34 -18.74
N GLN A 372 -0.53 6.34 -17.87
CA GLN A 372 -0.88 4.99 -18.30
C GLN A 372 -2.33 4.94 -18.80
N ILE A 373 -3.27 5.63 -18.13
CA ILE A 373 -4.67 5.73 -18.52
C ILE A 373 -4.80 6.25 -19.95
N HIS A 374 -4.03 7.26 -20.33
CA HIS A 374 -4.05 7.85 -21.68
C HIS A 374 -3.49 6.92 -22.80
N LYS A 375 -3.00 5.73 -22.46
CA LYS A 375 -2.62 4.70 -23.44
C LYS A 375 -3.80 3.78 -23.84
N ILE A 376 -4.93 3.89 -23.17
CA ILE A 376 -6.15 3.10 -23.46
C ILE A 376 -6.80 3.66 -24.73
N LYS A 377 -7.09 2.76 -25.68
CA LYS A 377 -7.59 3.08 -27.03
C LYS A 377 -8.87 2.32 -27.32
#